data_080100287231091c5d7e05c1cb39091c
#
_entry.id   080100287231091c5d7e05c1cb39091c
#
_cell.length_a   1.000
_cell.length_b   1.000
_cell.length_c   1.000
_cell.angle_alpha   90.00
_cell.angle_beta   90.00
_cell.angle_gamma   90.00
#
_symmetry.space_group_name_H-M   'P 1'
#
loop_
_entity.id
_entity.type
_entity.pdbx_description
1 polymer ?
#
loop_
_entity_poly.entity_id
_entity_poly.type
_entity_poly.pdbx_seq_one_letter_code
_entity_poly.pdbx_strand_id
1 'polypeptide(L)'
;MIATESNPKAQTAGGKSAEVVVSVRGLTKVFKDFWGRAKARAVDDVDFDVKRGEVFGLLGPNGSGKSTTVKMLLGLLYPTKGHIEVFGQSPRHVQTKARIGYLPEESYLYRYLNSRETLDFFGNLFHLDKNDREKRAEQLLEMVGLNQTLTRTVGEFSKGMQRRIGLAQALINDPDLVILDEPTAGLDPIGCREIKDLIIALAERGKTVILSSHLLSDVEDVCDRVVIYYGGKIQAIGTLRELLSKPDTLRITTPVLPRETMERVLEIIRNDIGNGEVRVDNPTQNLESYFLEVVEKAKKAAQQTSGAQSGARVAEYLRAGVETKPA
;
A
#
# COMPACT_ATOMS: atom_id res chain seq x y z
N MET A 1 -5.03 13.66 38.02
CA MET A 1 -5.31 14.10 36.64
C MET A 1 -4.68 13.08 35.71
N ILE A 2 -5.48 12.21 35.15
CA ILE A 2 -5.01 11.15 34.18
C ILE A 2 -5.14 11.78 32.80
N ALA A 3 -4.02 12.15 32.20
CA ALA A 3 -3.98 12.60 30.81
C ALA A 3 -4.03 11.36 29.92
N THR A 4 -5.16 11.13 29.28
CA THR A 4 -5.29 10.23 28.15
C THR A 4 -4.72 10.96 26.93
N GLU A 5 -3.48 10.68 26.56
CA GLU A 5 -2.94 11.13 25.27
C GLU A 5 -3.68 10.38 24.16
N SER A 6 -4.64 11.05 23.57
CA SER A 6 -5.26 10.67 22.31
C SER A 6 -4.29 11.02 21.17
N ASN A 7 -3.94 10.02 20.37
CA ASN A 7 -3.19 10.13 19.15
C ASN A 7 -3.83 11.22 18.23
N PRO A 8 -3.10 12.25 17.76
CA PRO A 8 -3.69 13.40 17.04
C PRO A 8 -4.25 13.10 15.65
N LYS A 9 -4.26 11.85 15.18
CA LYS A 9 -4.88 11.46 13.90
C LYS A 9 -6.40 11.24 13.95
N ALA A 10 -7.08 11.44 15.09
CA ALA A 10 -8.50 11.07 15.26
C ALA A 10 -9.49 12.25 15.32
N GLN A 11 -9.13 13.46 14.91
CA GLN A 11 -10.09 14.57 14.89
C GLN A 11 -9.91 15.45 13.65
N THR A 12 -10.51 15.05 12.53
CA THR A 12 -11.16 15.93 11.54
C THR A 12 -11.94 15.08 10.53
N ALA A 13 -13.17 14.68 10.86
CA ALA A 13 -14.14 14.28 9.86
C ALA A 13 -15.52 14.70 10.35
N GLY A 14 -15.91 15.95 10.07
CA GLY A 14 -17.30 16.36 9.99
C GLY A 14 -18.00 15.52 8.94
N GLY A 15 -19.16 14.94 9.27
CA GLY A 15 -19.91 13.94 8.53
C GLY A 15 -20.28 14.31 7.08
N LYS A 16 -19.40 13.98 6.15
CA LYS A 16 -19.74 13.58 4.78
C LYS A 16 -19.45 12.11 4.71
N SER A 17 -20.42 11.28 4.32
CA SER A 17 -20.16 9.86 4.00
C SER A 17 -18.99 9.83 3.02
N ALA A 18 -17.89 9.19 3.41
CA ALA A 18 -16.69 9.17 2.59
C ALA A 18 -17.07 8.58 1.21
N GLU A 19 -16.76 9.32 0.14
CA GLU A 19 -17.06 8.93 -1.24
C GLU A 19 -16.47 7.55 -1.55
N VAL A 20 -17.29 6.64 -2.05
CA VAL A 20 -16.85 5.31 -2.45
C VAL A 20 -16.19 5.41 -3.83
N VAL A 21 -14.92 5.04 -3.91
CA VAL A 21 -14.12 5.03 -5.15
C VAL A 21 -14.25 3.70 -5.88
N VAL A 22 -14.26 2.59 -5.13
CA VAL A 22 -14.41 1.23 -5.67
C VAL A 22 -15.56 0.55 -4.94
N SER A 23 -16.49 -0.01 -5.70
CA SER A 23 -17.59 -0.82 -5.18
C SER A 23 -17.59 -2.19 -5.85
N VAL A 24 -17.58 -3.25 -5.04
CA VAL A 24 -17.58 -4.65 -5.49
C VAL A 24 -18.76 -5.36 -4.85
N ARG A 25 -19.59 -6.03 -5.67
CA ARG A 25 -20.81 -6.72 -5.22
C ARG A 25 -20.96 -8.09 -5.85
N GLY A 26 -21.09 -9.13 -5.02
CA GLY A 26 -21.30 -10.52 -5.41
C GLY A 26 -20.25 -11.06 -6.37
N LEU A 27 -19.00 -10.55 -6.27
CA LEU A 27 -17.95 -10.80 -7.25
C LEU A 27 -17.54 -12.25 -7.26
N THR A 28 -17.72 -12.92 -8.41
CA THR A 28 -17.34 -14.32 -8.59
C THR A 28 -16.55 -14.50 -9.88
N LYS A 29 -15.44 -15.24 -9.80
CA LYS A 29 -14.66 -15.66 -10.95
C LYS A 29 -14.41 -17.14 -10.97
N VAL A 30 -14.92 -17.81 -12.02
CA VAL A 30 -14.69 -19.22 -12.30
C VAL A 30 -13.90 -19.32 -13.60
N PHE A 31 -12.74 -19.93 -13.56
CA PHE A 31 -12.01 -20.32 -14.76
C PHE A 31 -12.53 -21.64 -15.28
N LYS A 32 -12.73 -21.75 -16.59
CA LYS A 32 -13.23 -22.94 -17.25
C LYS A 32 -12.08 -23.62 -18.00
N ASP A 33 -12.19 -24.95 -18.15
CA ASP A 33 -11.31 -25.72 -19.05
C ASP A 33 -11.70 -25.50 -20.52
N PHE A 34 -10.95 -26.11 -21.43
CA PHE A 34 -11.24 -26.06 -22.88
C PHE A 34 -12.66 -26.56 -23.21
N TRP A 35 -13.20 -27.46 -22.42
CA TRP A 35 -14.53 -28.05 -22.60
C TRP A 35 -15.65 -27.25 -21.92
N GLY A 36 -15.33 -26.08 -21.36
CA GLY A 36 -16.31 -25.23 -20.67
C GLY A 36 -16.67 -25.67 -19.25
N ARG A 37 -16.01 -26.72 -18.71
CA ARG A 37 -16.22 -27.19 -17.35
C ARG A 37 -15.49 -26.30 -16.34
N ALA A 38 -16.08 -26.08 -15.17
CA ALA A 38 -15.46 -25.31 -14.10
C ALA A 38 -14.15 -25.98 -13.65
N LYS A 39 -13.00 -25.30 -13.89
CA LYS A 39 -11.67 -25.78 -13.51
C LYS A 39 -11.25 -25.27 -12.14
N ALA A 40 -11.44 -23.98 -11.90
CA ALA A 40 -11.07 -23.33 -10.64
C ALA A 40 -11.97 -22.15 -10.37
N ARG A 41 -12.44 -22.02 -9.11
CA ARG A 41 -13.14 -20.84 -8.62
C ARG A 41 -12.12 -19.99 -7.86
N ALA A 42 -11.66 -18.92 -8.48
CA ALA A 42 -10.61 -18.07 -7.92
C ALA A 42 -11.17 -16.99 -6.98
N VAL A 43 -12.40 -16.53 -7.22
CA VAL A 43 -13.12 -15.57 -6.38
C VAL A 43 -14.58 -16.05 -6.28
N ASP A 44 -15.14 -16.01 -5.08
CA ASP A 44 -16.45 -16.56 -4.77
C ASP A 44 -17.25 -15.65 -3.86
N ASP A 45 -18.23 -14.94 -4.46
CA ASP A 45 -19.21 -14.09 -3.77
C ASP A 45 -18.57 -13.06 -2.84
N VAL A 46 -17.78 -12.15 -3.41
CA VAL A 46 -16.98 -11.17 -2.67
C VAL A 46 -17.61 -9.79 -2.75
N ASP A 47 -17.78 -9.14 -1.58
CA ASP A 47 -18.33 -7.79 -1.41
C ASP A 47 -17.40 -6.92 -0.60
N PHE A 48 -17.03 -5.74 -1.12
CA PHE A 48 -16.32 -4.69 -0.38
C PHE A 48 -16.40 -3.34 -1.08
N ASP A 49 -16.15 -2.28 -0.31
CA ASP A 49 -16.03 -0.91 -0.81
C ASP A 49 -14.67 -0.32 -0.40
N VAL A 50 -14.11 0.52 -1.28
CA VAL A 50 -12.91 1.32 -1.00
C VAL A 50 -13.30 2.80 -1.03
N LYS A 51 -12.95 3.53 0.02
CA LYS A 51 -13.27 4.94 0.19
C LYS A 51 -12.17 5.83 -0.39
N ARG A 52 -12.52 7.06 -0.75
CA ARG A 52 -11.55 8.04 -1.23
C ARG A 52 -10.49 8.34 -0.17
N GLY A 53 -9.22 8.31 -0.58
CA GLY A 53 -8.08 8.67 0.26
C GLY A 53 -7.68 7.61 1.28
N GLU A 54 -8.31 6.41 1.27
CA GLU A 54 -7.85 5.31 2.14
C GLU A 54 -6.80 4.43 1.46
N VAL A 55 -5.95 3.82 2.27
CA VAL A 55 -5.10 2.70 1.90
C VAL A 55 -5.80 1.40 2.25
N PHE A 56 -6.22 0.65 1.23
CA PHE A 56 -7.00 -0.57 1.37
C PHE A 56 -6.17 -1.81 1.01
N GLY A 57 -6.00 -2.73 1.96
CA GLY A 57 -5.18 -3.92 1.81
C GLY A 57 -5.99 -5.16 1.39
N LEU A 58 -5.52 -5.88 0.36
CA LEU A 58 -5.97 -7.22 0.01
C LEU A 58 -4.95 -8.23 0.56
N LEU A 59 -5.22 -8.82 1.71
CA LEU A 59 -4.32 -9.72 2.43
C LEU A 59 -4.72 -11.18 2.22
N GLY A 60 -3.75 -12.07 2.05
CA GLY A 60 -4.00 -13.51 1.98
C GLY A 60 -2.87 -14.28 1.30
N PRO A 61 -2.86 -15.62 1.42
CA PRO A 61 -1.83 -16.46 0.82
C PRO A 61 -1.86 -16.42 -0.72
N ASN A 62 -0.82 -16.94 -1.35
CA ASN A 62 -0.78 -17.08 -2.80
C ASN A 62 -1.92 -17.99 -3.27
N GLY A 63 -2.56 -17.62 -4.39
CA GLY A 63 -3.72 -18.35 -4.93
C GLY A 63 -5.05 -18.06 -4.21
N SER A 64 -5.11 -17.17 -3.21
CA SER A 64 -6.35 -16.84 -2.50
C SER A 64 -7.36 -16.00 -3.30
N GLY A 65 -6.98 -15.44 -4.46
CA GLY A 65 -7.85 -14.65 -5.32
C GLY A 65 -7.50 -13.16 -5.43
N LYS A 66 -6.50 -12.64 -4.68
CA LYS A 66 -6.09 -11.23 -4.65
C LYS A 66 -5.81 -10.68 -6.06
N SER A 67 -4.80 -11.22 -6.75
CA SER A 67 -4.41 -10.74 -8.09
C SER A 67 -5.51 -10.98 -9.15
N THR A 68 -6.38 -11.98 -8.95
CA THR A 68 -7.59 -12.16 -9.78
C THR A 68 -8.55 -10.99 -9.57
N THR A 69 -8.78 -10.59 -8.32
CA THR A 69 -9.62 -9.43 -7.98
C THR A 69 -9.02 -8.15 -8.53
N VAL A 70 -7.72 -7.92 -8.34
CA VAL A 70 -6.98 -6.77 -8.92
C VAL A 70 -7.17 -6.69 -10.44
N LYS A 71 -6.99 -7.80 -11.16
CA LYS A 71 -7.20 -7.84 -12.62
C LYS A 71 -8.65 -7.51 -13.02
N MET A 72 -9.64 -7.88 -12.22
CA MET A 72 -11.03 -7.52 -12.46
C MET A 72 -11.30 -6.03 -12.17
N LEU A 73 -10.72 -5.47 -11.11
CA LEU A 73 -10.76 -4.02 -10.79
C LEU A 73 -10.14 -3.16 -11.90
N LEU A 74 -9.12 -3.67 -12.58
CA LEU A 74 -8.48 -3.02 -13.73
C LEU A 74 -9.26 -3.21 -15.05
N GLY A 75 -10.34 -4.00 -15.03
CA GLY A 75 -11.07 -4.36 -16.23
C GLY A 75 -10.30 -5.22 -17.23
N LEU A 76 -9.21 -5.87 -16.78
CA LEU A 76 -8.38 -6.80 -17.56
C LEU A 76 -8.97 -8.22 -17.58
N LEU A 77 -9.82 -8.52 -16.61
CA LEU A 77 -10.48 -9.81 -16.48
C LEU A 77 -11.98 -9.60 -16.23
N TYR A 78 -12.81 -10.40 -16.91
CA TYR A 78 -14.27 -10.36 -16.72
C TYR A 78 -14.68 -11.19 -15.52
N PRO A 79 -15.56 -10.68 -14.63
CA PRO A 79 -16.22 -11.50 -13.63
C PRO A 79 -17.14 -12.53 -14.29
N THR A 80 -17.35 -13.66 -13.63
CA THR A 80 -18.34 -14.65 -14.05
C THR A 80 -19.73 -14.26 -13.54
N LYS A 81 -19.80 -13.66 -12.34
CA LYS A 81 -20.97 -13.08 -11.71
C LYS A 81 -20.56 -11.85 -10.89
N GLY A 82 -21.54 -11.06 -10.51
CA GLY A 82 -21.34 -9.88 -9.70
C GLY A 82 -20.99 -8.64 -10.51
N HIS A 83 -20.75 -7.54 -9.81
CA HIS A 83 -20.58 -6.22 -10.38
C HIS A 83 -19.42 -5.47 -9.74
N ILE A 84 -18.73 -4.68 -10.54
CA ILE A 84 -17.62 -3.82 -10.11
C ILE A 84 -17.83 -2.43 -10.68
N GLU A 85 -17.74 -1.43 -9.82
CA GLU A 85 -17.67 -0.03 -10.20
C GLU A 85 -16.41 0.60 -9.66
N VAL A 86 -15.77 1.43 -10.47
CA VAL A 86 -14.64 2.28 -10.11
C VAL A 86 -14.99 3.70 -10.51
N PHE A 87 -15.00 4.63 -9.55
CA PHE A 87 -15.52 6.00 -9.73
C PHE A 87 -16.97 6.04 -10.25
N GLY A 88 -17.82 5.10 -9.78
CA GLY A 88 -19.22 4.98 -10.22
C GLY A 88 -19.41 4.49 -11.65
N GLN A 89 -18.37 3.97 -12.29
CA GLN A 89 -18.40 3.47 -13.67
C GLN A 89 -17.76 2.08 -13.79
N SER A 90 -18.01 1.42 -14.92
CA SER A 90 -17.32 0.17 -15.22
C SER A 90 -15.81 0.39 -15.30
N PRO A 91 -14.96 -0.49 -14.70
CA PRO A 91 -13.50 -0.39 -14.78
C PRO A 91 -12.94 -0.51 -16.21
N ARG A 92 -13.80 -0.83 -17.18
CA ARG A 92 -13.42 -0.98 -18.59
C ARG A 92 -13.50 0.32 -19.38
N HIS A 93 -14.16 1.34 -18.85
CA HIS A 93 -14.22 2.65 -19.49
C HIS A 93 -12.81 3.27 -19.58
N VAL A 94 -12.51 3.86 -20.72
CA VAL A 94 -11.21 4.50 -20.97
C VAL A 94 -10.95 5.62 -19.97
N GLN A 95 -11.95 6.44 -19.69
CA GLN A 95 -11.86 7.53 -18.71
C GLN A 95 -11.58 7.02 -17.29
N THR A 96 -12.15 5.88 -16.90
CA THR A 96 -11.86 5.23 -15.61
C THR A 96 -10.40 4.79 -15.57
N LYS A 97 -9.92 4.13 -16.63
CA LYS A 97 -8.53 3.65 -16.73
C LYS A 97 -7.51 4.79 -16.71
N ALA A 98 -7.82 5.93 -17.30
CA ALA A 98 -6.94 7.10 -17.30
C ALA A 98 -6.68 7.66 -15.88
N ARG A 99 -7.55 7.35 -14.91
CA ARG A 99 -7.46 7.77 -13.50
C ARG A 99 -6.86 6.70 -12.59
N ILE A 100 -6.43 5.56 -13.15
CA ILE A 100 -5.84 4.44 -12.39
C ILE A 100 -4.36 4.34 -12.72
N GLY A 101 -3.52 4.29 -11.67
CA GLY A 101 -2.13 3.88 -11.74
C GLY A 101 -2.00 2.42 -11.33
N TYR A 102 -1.21 1.63 -12.03
CA TYR A 102 -1.05 0.22 -11.72
C TYR A 102 0.40 -0.22 -11.71
N LEU A 103 0.81 -0.83 -10.61
CA LEU A 103 2.07 -1.54 -10.46
C LEU A 103 1.80 -3.04 -10.37
N PRO A 104 2.06 -3.84 -11.40
CA PRO A 104 1.91 -5.30 -11.37
C PRO A 104 2.96 -5.96 -10.48
N GLU A 105 2.72 -7.19 -10.03
CA GLU A 105 3.68 -8.03 -9.29
C GLU A 105 4.99 -8.16 -10.05
N GLU A 106 4.94 -8.46 -11.36
CA GLU A 106 6.08 -8.43 -12.27
C GLU A 106 6.01 -7.20 -13.16
N SER A 107 7.03 -6.36 -13.13
CA SER A 107 7.09 -5.15 -13.94
C SER A 107 7.51 -5.49 -15.39
N TYR A 108 6.60 -5.39 -16.33
CA TYR A 108 6.85 -5.58 -17.76
C TYR A 108 7.31 -4.28 -18.41
N LEU A 109 8.48 -3.80 -18.02
CA LEU A 109 9.08 -2.58 -18.58
C LEU A 109 9.96 -2.88 -19.80
N TYR A 110 10.07 -1.92 -20.71
CA TYR A 110 10.97 -2.04 -21.86
C TYR A 110 12.42 -1.99 -21.41
N ARG A 111 13.12 -3.13 -21.53
CA ARG A 111 14.47 -3.32 -20.97
C ARG A 111 15.55 -2.48 -21.63
N TYR A 112 15.30 -1.98 -22.83
CA TYR A 112 16.26 -1.19 -23.62
C TYR A 112 16.18 0.31 -23.31
N LEU A 113 15.08 0.77 -22.74
CA LEU A 113 14.87 2.16 -22.35
C LEU A 113 15.60 2.44 -21.04
N ASN A 114 16.09 3.66 -20.89
CA ASN A 114 16.51 4.17 -19.58
C ASN A 114 15.30 4.69 -18.78
N SER A 115 15.52 5.14 -17.54
CA SER A 115 14.46 5.60 -16.63
C SER A 115 13.64 6.75 -17.22
N ARG A 116 14.32 7.74 -17.82
CA ARG A 116 13.69 8.93 -18.39
C ARG A 116 12.87 8.61 -19.63
N GLU A 117 13.43 7.82 -20.53
CA GLU A 117 12.75 7.32 -21.73
C GLU A 117 11.53 6.48 -21.39
N THR A 118 11.60 5.67 -20.32
CA THR A 118 10.47 4.89 -19.83
C THR A 118 9.33 5.80 -19.41
N LEU A 119 9.59 6.82 -18.59
CA LEU A 119 8.55 7.74 -18.12
C LEU A 119 8.03 8.63 -19.25
N ASP A 120 8.88 9.08 -20.17
CA ASP A 120 8.45 9.82 -21.36
C ASP A 120 7.53 9.00 -22.25
N PHE A 121 7.87 7.73 -22.49
CA PHE A 121 7.04 6.81 -23.25
C PHE A 121 5.64 6.67 -22.65
N PHE A 122 5.54 6.38 -21.33
CA PHE A 122 4.25 6.23 -20.66
C PHE A 122 3.49 7.55 -20.56
N GLY A 123 4.17 8.66 -20.30
CA GLY A 123 3.54 9.99 -20.31
C GLY A 123 2.95 10.36 -21.67
N ASN A 124 3.62 9.95 -22.75
CA ASN A 124 3.10 10.14 -24.12
C ASN A 124 1.85 9.29 -24.40
N LEU A 125 1.75 8.07 -23.84
CA LEU A 125 0.54 7.25 -23.93
C LEU A 125 -0.68 7.92 -23.26
N PHE A 126 -0.46 8.72 -22.24
CA PHE A 126 -1.51 9.52 -21.58
C PHE A 126 -1.72 10.89 -22.21
N HIS A 127 -1.11 11.15 -23.38
CA HIS A 127 -1.21 12.42 -24.13
C HIS A 127 -0.77 13.65 -23.33
N LEU A 128 0.14 13.49 -22.38
CA LEU A 128 0.75 14.62 -21.69
C LEU A 128 1.62 15.41 -22.67
N ASP A 129 1.59 16.75 -22.58
CA ASP A 129 2.48 17.55 -23.39
C ASP A 129 3.96 17.35 -22.99
N LYS A 130 4.88 17.75 -23.85
CA LYS A 130 6.31 17.50 -23.67
C LYS A 130 6.86 18.10 -22.37
N ASN A 131 6.48 19.33 -22.07
CA ASN A 131 7.01 20.04 -20.89
C ASN A 131 6.52 19.39 -19.60
N ASP A 132 5.23 19.01 -19.54
CA ASP A 132 4.65 18.30 -18.40
C ASP A 132 5.29 16.93 -18.21
N ARG A 133 5.52 16.17 -19.30
CA ARG A 133 6.19 14.87 -19.23
C ARG A 133 7.60 14.99 -18.64
N GLU A 134 8.40 15.93 -19.14
CA GLU A 134 9.76 16.13 -18.68
C GLU A 134 9.78 16.52 -17.20
N LYS A 135 8.94 17.48 -16.80
CA LYS A 135 8.83 17.92 -15.40
C LYS A 135 8.38 16.80 -14.47
N ARG A 136 7.33 16.04 -14.86
CA ARG A 136 6.82 14.93 -14.05
C ARG A 136 7.84 13.78 -13.97
N ALA A 137 8.50 13.45 -15.07
CA ALA A 137 9.55 12.43 -15.09
C ALA A 137 10.69 12.77 -14.13
N GLU A 138 11.16 14.01 -14.13
CA GLU A 138 12.22 14.47 -13.24
C GLU A 138 11.80 14.34 -11.76
N GLN A 139 10.61 14.85 -11.41
CA GLN A 139 10.08 14.78 -10.05
C GLN A 139 9.85 13.34 -9.58
N LEU A 140 9.37 12.46 -10.47
CA LEU A 140 9.16 11.06 -10.14
C LEU A 140 10.49 10.32 -9.96
N LEU A 141 11.48 10.57 -10.81
CA LEU A 141 12.80 9.95 -10.68
C LEU A 141 13.50 10.39 -9.39
N GLU A 142 13.35 11.65 -9.00
CA GLU A 142 13.82 12.14 -7.71
C GLU A 142 13.09 11.45 -6.56
N MET A 143 11.75 11.35 -6.62
CA MET A 143 10.91 10.72 -5.61
C MET A 143 11.28 9.26 -5.36
N VAL A 144 11.56 8.49 -6.43
CA VAL A 144 11.93 7.07 -6.31
C VAL A 144 13.45 6.84 -6.20
N GLY A 145 14.25 7.90 -6.12
CA GLY A 145 15.71 7.82 -5.93
C GLY A 145 16.47 7.26 -7.14
N LEU A 146 16.00 7.51 -8.37
CA LEU A 146 16.61 7.02 -9.60
C LEU A 146 17.20 8.12 -10.49
N ASN A 147 17.28 9.37 -10.00
CA ASN A 147 17.81 10.53 -10.74
C ASN A 147 19.30 10.40 -11.15
N GLN A 148 20.07 9.53 -10.48
CA GLN A 148 21.49 9.29 -10.80
C GLN A 148 21.71 8.15 -11.80
N THR A 149 20.66 7.48 -12.25
CA THR A 149 20.75 6.28 -13.11
C THR A 149 20.27 6.51 -14.55
N LEU A 150 20.24 7.77 -14.99
CA LEU A 150 19.63 8.19 -16.26
C LEU A 150 20.28 7.58 -17.51
N THR A 151 21.56 7.16 -17.42
CA THR A 151 22.30 6.56 -18.55
C THR A 151 22.18 5.04 -18.62
N ARG A 152 21.69 4.40 -17.54
CA ARG A 152 21.55 2.93 -17.48
C ARG A 152 20.20 2.50 -18.00
N THR A 153 20.18 1.40 -18.74
CA THR A 153 18.91 0.79 -19.20
C THR A 153 18.19 0.06 -18.08
N VAL A 154 16.85 -0.02 -18.16
CA VAL A 154 16.02 -0.74 -17.19
C VAL A 154 16.39 -2.22 -17.11
N GLY A 155 16.94 -2.78 -18.21
CA GLY A 155 17.42 -4.16 -18.22
C GLY A 155 18.60 -4.44 -17.29
N GLU A 156 19.36 -3.40 -16.93
CA GLU A 156 20.51 -3.47 -16.02
C GLU A 156 20.14 -3.15 -14.56
N PHE A 157 18.87 -2.85 -14.30
CA PHE A 157 18.40 -2.49 -12.97
C PHE A 157 18.27 -3.72 -12.08
N SER A 158 18.60 -3.55 -10.78
CA SER A 158 18.22 -4.52 -9.76
C SER A 158 16.69 -4.64 -9.68
N LYS A 159 16.18 -5.71 -9.08
CA LYS A 159 14.73 -5.87 -8.86
C LYS A 159 14.13 -4.66 -8.12
N GLY A 160 14.83 -4.15 -7.10
CA GLY A 160 14.42 -2.96 -6.37
C GLY A 160 14.32 -1.71 -7.25
N MET A 161 15.32 -1.47 -8.11
CA MET A 161 15.30 -0.36 -9.07
C MET A 161 14.18 -0.53 -10.10
N GLN A 162 13.94 -1.75 -10.60
CA GLN A 162 12.82 -2.04 -11.50
C GLN A 162 11.47 -1.79 -10.84
N ARG A 163 11.34 -2.11 -9.54
CA ARG A 163 10.12 -1.85 -8.77
C ARG A 163 9.88 -0.36 -8.61
N ARG A 164 10.92 0.41 -8.30
CA ARG A 164 10.86 1.87 -8.15
C ARG A 164 10.48 2.58 -9.44
N ILE A 165 11.08 2.23 -10.57
CA ILE A 165 10.70 2.83 -11.87
C ILE A 165 9.29 2.39 -12.29
N GLY A 166 8.85 1.17 -11.97
CA GLY A 166 7.47 0.72 -12.15
C GLY A 166 6.47 1.53 -11.33
N LEU A 167 6.80 1.88 -10.09
CA LEU A 167 5.97 2.77 -9.27
C LEU A 167 5.91 4.19 -9.87
N ALA A 168 7.04 4.74 -10.29
CA ALA A 168 7.09 6.04 -10.97
C ALA A 168 6.23 6.03 -12.25
N GLN A 169 6.30 4.96 -13.05
CA GLN A 169 5.47 4.78 -14.24
C GLN A 169 3.97 4.73 -13.89
N ALA A 170 3.59 4.05 -12.78
CA ALA A 170 2.20 3.99 -12.35
C ALA A 170 1.64 5.35 -11.90
N LEU A 171 2.49 6.33 -11.61
CA LEU A 171 2.11 7.66 -11.12
C LEU A 171 2.20 8.77 -12.17
N ILE A 172 2.72 8.50 -13.37
CA ILE A 172 3.02 9.53 -14.38
C ILE A 172 1.79 10.33 -14.82
N ASN A 173 0.62 9.70 -14.86
CA ASN A 173 -0.65 10.30 -15.24
C ASN A 173 -1.40 10.98 -14.08
N ASP A 174 -0.79 11.12 -12.89
CA ASP A 174 -1.43 11.67 -11.69
C ASP A 174 -2.74 10.97 -11.31
N PRO A 175 -2.74 9.64 -11.09
CA PRO A 175 -3.96 8.87 -10.87
C PRO A 175 -4.67 9.25 -9.57
N ASP A 176 -6.01 9.10 -9.54
CA ASP A 176 -6.81 9.19 -8.32
C ASP A 176 -6.79 7.90 -7.49
N LEU A 177 -6.66 6.75 -8.19
CA LEU A 177 -6.57 5.42 -7.62
C LEU A 177 -5.26 4.75 -8.03
N VAL A 178 -4.48 4.31 -7.07
CA VAL A 178 -3.23 3.56 -7.30
C VAL A 178 -3.44 2.12 -6.85
N ILE A 179 -3.22 1.16 -7.74
CA ILE A 179 -3.32 -0.27 -7.44
C ILE A 179 -1.92 -0.88 -7.51
N LEU A 180 -1.48 -1.47 -6.41
CA LEU A 180 -0.15 -2.03 -6.23
C LEU A 180 -0.25 -3.53 -5.94
N ASP A 181 0.17 -4.36 -6.88
CA ASP A 181 0.16 -5.82 -6.70
C ASP A 181 1.52 -6.26 -6.14
N GLU A 182 1.54 -6.71 -4.86
CA GLU A 182 2.74 -7.13 -4.12
C GLU A 182 3.89 -6.09 -4.18
N PRO A 183 3.70 -4.83 -3.75
CA PRO A 183 4.64 -3.73 -4.03
C PRO A 183 6.03 -3.91 -3.42
N THR A 184 6.17 -4.68 -2.36
CA THR A 184 7.40 -4.93 -1.60
C THR A 184 8.08 -6.25 -1.95
N ALA A 185 7.45 -7.08 -2.79
CA ALA A 185 7.96 -8.40 -3.12
C ALA A 185 9.37 -8.36 -3.74
N GLY A 186 10.30 -9.09 -3.12
CA GLY A 186 11.69 -9.22 -3.59
C GLY A 186 12.57 -7.99 -3.35
N LEU A 187 12.14 -7.08 -2.49
CA LEU A 187 12.95 -5.96 -2.01
C LEU A 187 13.70 -6.33 -0.72
N ASP A 188 14.80 -5.63 -0.48
CA ASP A 188 15.47 -5.61 0.80
C ASP A 188 14.67 -4.78 1.83
N PRO A 189 14.96 -4.88 3.14
CA PRO A 189 14.20 -4.15 4.17
C PRO A 189 14.18 -2.64 3.98
N ILE A 190 15.27 -2.06 3.44
CA ILE A 190 15.36 -0.63 3.15
C ILE A 190 14.40 -0.25 2.02
N GLY A 191 14.44 -1.02 0.93
CA GLY A 191 13.54 -0.82 -0.21
C GLY A 191 12.06 -1.00 0.18
N CYS A 192 11.75 -1.99 1.03
CA CYS A 192 10.40 -2.17 1.57
C CYS A 192 9.94 -0.92 2.33
N ARG A 193 10.79 -0.39 3.22
CA ARG A 193 10.49 0.81 4.00
C ARG A 193 10.23 2.02 3.11
N GLU A 194 11.09 2.26 2.11
CA GLU A 194 10.94 3.37 1.19
C GLU A 194 9.64 3.29 0.37
N ILE A 195 9.23 2.10 -0.08
CA ILE A 195 7.94 1.91 -0.76
C ILE A 195 6.77 2.15 0.19
N LYS A 196 6.82 1.67 1.45
CA LYS A 196 5.81 1.92 2.47
C LYS A 196 5.64 3.42 2.75
N ASP A 197 6.75 4.14 2.92
CA ASP A 197 6.75 5.59 3.15
C ASP A 197 6.14 6.35 1.95
N LEU A 198 6.40 5.91 0.72
CA LEU A 198 5.77 6.47 -0.48
C LEU A 198 4.26 6.19 -0.53
N ILE A 199 3.79 5.00 -0.16
CA ILE A 199 2.37 4.67 -0.10
C ILE A 199 1.65 5.58 0.91
N ILE A 200 2.20 5.75 2.10
CA ILE A 200 1.66 6.63 3.14
C ILE A 200 1.58 8.08 2.62
N ALA A 201 2.66 8.57 2.02
CA ALA A 201 2.71 9.92 1.49
C ALA A 201 1.73 10.18 0.33
N LEU A 202 1.42 9.16 -0.49
CA LEU A 202 0.37 9.24 -1.52
C LEU A 202 -1.02 9.36 -0.88
N ALA A 203 -1.31 8.57 0.15
CA ALA A 203 -2.58 8.63 0.88
C ALA A 203 -2.77 9.98 1.59
N GLU A 204 -1.73 10.51 2.25
CA GLU A 204 -1.75 11.84 2.88
C GLU A 204 -2.04 12.98 1.88
N ARG A 205 -1.77 12.76 0.60
CA ARG A 205 -2.11 13.66 -0.51
C ARG A 205 -3.49 13.41 -1.11
N GLY A 206 -4.29 12.55 -0.47
CA GLY A 206 -5.66 12.24 -0.86
C GLY A 206 -5.78 11.24 -2.02
N LYS A 207 -4.70 10.56 -2.42
CA LYS A 207 -4.77 9.45 -3.37
C LYS A 207 -5.36 8.22 -2.68
N THR A 208 -6.22 7.49 -3.37
CA THR A 208 -6.74 6.21 -2.91
C THR A 208 -5.77 5.12 -3.33
N VAL A 209 -5.38 4.24 -2.40
CA VAL A 209 -4.44 3.16 -2.70
C VAL A 209 -5.06 1.81 -2.39
N ILE A 210 -4.98 0.87 -3.32
CA ILE A 210 -5.27 -0.54 -3.08
C ILE A 210 -3.95 -1.29 -3.22
N LEU A 211 -3.58 -2.05 -2.21
CA LEU A 211 -2.41 -2.91 -2.31
C LEU A 211 -2.77 -4.37 -2.02
N SER A 212 -2.18 -5.30 -2.76
CA SER A 212 -2.19 -6.71 -2.40
C SER A 212 -0.91 -7.08 -1.68
N SER A 213 -0.99 -7.92 -0.67
CA SER A 213 0.17 -8.50 -0.01
C SER A 213 -0.14 -9.86 0.61
N HIS A 214 0.89 -10.69 0.73
CA HIS A 214 0.87 -11.90 1.55
C HIS A 214 1.65 -11.71 2.85
N LEU A 215 2.31 -10.55 3.04
CA LEU A 215 3.09 -10.18 4.21
C LEU A 215 2.23 -9.32 5.15
N LEU A 216 2.07 -9.79 6.39
CA LEU A 216 1.27 -9.11 7.41
C LEU A 216 1.85 -7.75 7.79
N SER A 217 3.18 -7.69 7.97
CA SER A 217 3.90 -6.47 8.35
C SER A 217 3.70 -5.32 7.35
N ASP A 218 3.64 -5.64 6.06
CA ASP A 218 3.45 -4.61 5.04
C ASP A 218 2.07 -3.96 5.13
N VAL A 219 1.06 -4.79 5.44
CA VAL A 219 -0.33 -4.34 5.58
C VAL A 219 -0.52 -3.57 6.88
N GLU A 220 0.07 -4.04 8.00
CA GLU A 220 -0.01 -3.37 9.31
C GLU A 220 0.59 -1.96 9.27
N ASP A 221 1.67 -1.78 8.53
CA ASP A 221 2.40 -0.50 8.50
C ASP A 221 1.68 0.59 7.69
N VAL A 222 0.90 0.22 6.64
CA VAL A 222 0.42 1.21 5.67
C VAL A 222 -1.09 1.26 5.49
N CYS A 223 -1.84 0.17 5.81
CA CYS A 223 -3.27 0.09 5.51
C CYS A 223 -4.15 0.70 6.60
N ASP A 224 -5.20 1.41 6.20
CA ASP A 224 -6.27 1.86 7.09
C ASP A 224 -7.28 0.75 7.34
N ARG A 225 -7.64 0.02 6.27
CA ARG A 225 -8.57 -1.12 6.29
C ARG A 225 -8.04 -2.25 5.43
N VAL A 226 -8.42 -3.46 5.80
CA VAL A 226 -7.96 -4.66 5.11
C VAL A 226 -9.11 -5.63 4.89
N VAL A 227 -8.96 -6.42 3.84
CA VAL A 227 -9.78 -7.60 3.57
C VAL A 227 -8.88 -8.83 3.56
N ILE A 228 -9.26 -9.86 4.31
CA ILE A 228 -8.51 -11.12 4.39
C ILE A 228 -9.14 -12.13 3.46
N TYR A 229 -8.38 -12.55 2.44
CA TYR A 229 -8.76 -13.56 1.47
C TYR A 229 -8.25 -14.94 1.85
N TYR A 230 -9.13 -15.94 1.77
CA TYR A 230 -8.76 -17.34 1.83
C TYR A 230 -9.71 -18.21 1.01
N GLY A 231 -9.17 -19.06 0.14
CA GLY A 231 -9.99 -19.95 -0.71
C GLY A 231 -10.96 -19.23 -1.64
N GLY A 232 -10.59 -18.04 -2.14
CA GLY A 232 -11.42 -17.22 -3.02
C GLY A 232 -12.51 -16.41 -2.33
N LYS A 233 -12.61 -16.45 -1.00
CA LYS A 233 -13.63 -15.77 -0.20
C LYS A 233 -12.99 -14.76 0.75
N ILE A 234 -13.79 -13.76 1.13
CA ILE A 234 -13.45 -12.86 2.23
C ILE A 234 -13.77 -13.57 3.54
N GLN A 235 -12.76 -13.66 4.41
CA GLN A 235 -12.89 -14.23 5.75
C GLN A 235 -13.11 -13.16 6.83
N ALA A 236 -12.50 -11.98 6.61
CA ALA A 236 -12.68 -10.83 7.49
C ALA A 236 -12.46 -9.54 6.68
N ILE A 237 -13.11 -8.45 7.10
CA ILE A 237 -12.93 -7.10 6.58
C ILE A 237 -13.11 -6.10 7.72
N GLY A 238 -12.24 -5.12 7.82
CA GLY A 238 -12.32 -4.08 8.85
C GLY A 238 -11.07 -3.23 8.91
N THR A 239 -11.05 -2.27 9.83
CA THR A 239 -9.83 -1.56 10.18
C THR A 239 -8.88 -2.49 10.92
N LEU A 240 -7.57 -2.22 10.84
CA LEU A 240 -6.58 -3.00 11.59
C LEU A 240 -6.89 -2.98 13.10
N ARG A 241 -7.32 -1.84 13.61
CA ARG A 241 -7.71 -1.70 15.02
C ARG A 241 -8.87 -2.63 15.40
N GLU A 242 -9.92 -2.69 14.57
CA GLU A 242 -11.07 -3.57 14.80
C GLU A 242 -10.69 -5.05 14.76
N LEU A 243 -9.89 -5.44 13.75
CA LEU A 243 -9.51 -6.84 13.54
C LEU A 243 -8.49 -7.36 14.56
N LEU A 244 -7.59 -6.49 15.04
CA LEU A 244 -6.51 -6.86 15.97
C LEU A 244 -6.85 -6.57 17.44
N SER A 245 -7.93 -5.87 17.72
CA SER A 245 -8.36 -5.56 19.08
C SER A 245 -8.70 -6.84 19.84
N LYS A 246 -8.13 -6.98 21.03
CA LYS A 246 -8.46 -8.03 21.99
C LYS A 246 -9.22 -7.37 23.15
N PRO A 247 -10.56 -7.40 23.16
CA PRO A 247 -11.35 -6.67 24.15
C PRO A 247 -11.08 -7.10 25.60
N ASP A 248 -10.63 -8.35 25.78
CA ASP A 248 -10.41 -8.93 27.10
C ASP A 248 -8.98 -8.72 27.64
N THR A 249 -8.14 -7.96 26.94
CA THR A 249 -6.74 -7.71 27.35
C THR A 249 -6.39 -6.23 27.35
N LEU A 250 -5.71 -5.80 28.42
CA LEU A 250 -5.16 -4.45 28.53
C LEU A 250 -3.64 -4.52 28.51
N ARG A 251 -3.00 -3.68 27.69
CA ARG A 251 -1.54 -3.49 27.68
C ARG A 251 -1.19 -2.13 28.28
N ILE A 252 -0.38 -2.13 29.34
CA ILE A 252 0.16 -0.93 29.96
C ILE A 252 1.64 -0.82 29.63
N THR A 253 2.08 0.29 29.02
CA THR A 253 3.49 0.56 28.73
C THR A 253 3.95 1.71 29.59
N THR A 254 5.02 1.48 30.38
CA THR A 254 5.63 2.49 31.26
C THR A 254 7.14 2.49 31.08
N PRO A 255 7.85 3.58 31.42
CA PRO A 255 9.29 3.51 31.64
C PRO A 255 9.61 2.44 32.71
N VAL A 256 10.89 2.03 32.77
CA VAL A 256 11.32 1.04 33.78
C VAL A 256 11.00 1.60 35.19
N LEU A 257 10.15 0.89 35.90
CA LEU A 257 9.76 1.26 37.25
C LEU A 257 10.73 0.68 38.28
N PRO A 258 10.93 1.34 39.45
CA PRO A 258 11.61 0.73 40.59
C PRO A 258 10.91 -0.58 40.99
N ARG A 259 11.71 -1.56 41.45
CA ARG A 259 11.20 -2.91 41.79
C ARG A 259 10.02 -2.90 42.78
N GLU A 260 10.12 -2.06 43.82
CA GLU A 260 9.06 -1.89 44.83
C GLU A 260 7.74 -1.38 44.24
N THR A 261 7.82 -0.43 43.32
CA THR A 261 6.65 0.12 42.62
C THR A 261 6.01 -0.94 41.71
N MET A 262 6.83 -1.70 40.98
CA MET A 262 6.37 -2.78 40.11
C MET A 262 5.65 -3.88 40.92
N GLU A 263 6.23 -4.30 42.05
CA GLU A 263 5.62 -5.33 42.93
C GLU A 263 4.25 -4.87 43.44
N ARG A 264 4.11 -3.61 43.84
CA ARG A 264 2.84 -3.03 44.29
C ARG A 264 1.79 -2.97 43.17
N VAL A 265 2.19 -2.56 41.96
CA VAL A 265 1.28 -2.52 40.79
C VAL A 265 0.80 -3.94 40.45
N LEU A 266 1.69 -4.93 40.45
CA LEU A 266 1.33 -6.31 40.19
C LEU A 266 0.41 -6.90 41.26
N GLU A 267 0.59 -6.54 42.52
CA GLU A 267 -0.28 -6.96 43.62
C GLU A 267 -1.70 -6.43 43.46
N ILE A 268 -1.84 -5.13 43.11
CA ILE A 268 -3.14 -4.50 42.86
C ILE A 268 -3.84 -5.22 41.70
N ILE A 269 -3.14 -5.38 40.58
CA ILE A 269 -3.71 -6.02 39.39
C ILE A 269 -4.16 -7.47 39.70
N ARG A 270 -3.33 -8.24 40.38
CA ARG A 270 -3.65 -9.65 40.74
C ARG A 270 -4.85 -9.73 41.66
N ASN A 271 -5.02 -8.81 42.59
CA ASN A 271 -6.17 -8.79 43.50
C ASN A 271 -7.48 -8.52 42.75
N ASP A 272 -7.45 -7.70 41.68
CA ASP A 272 -8.63 -7.35 40.91
C ASP A 272 -9.01 -8.44 39.88
N ILE A 273 -8.02 -9.08 39.24
CA ILE A 273 -8.28 -10.06 38.16
C ILE A 273 -8.37 -11.50 38.64
N GLY A 274 -8.12 -11.78 39.94
CA GLY A 274 -8.20 -13.13 40.54
C GLY A 274 -7.22 -14.12 39.85
N ASN A 275 -7.76 -15.10 39.13
CA ASN A 275 -6.96 -16.13 38.44
C ASN A 275 -6.43 -15.70 37.06
N GLY A 276 -6.54 -14.44 36.71
CA GLY A 276 -6.04 -13.89 35.45
C GLY A 276 -4.50 -13.93 35.36
N GLU A 277 -3.97 -14.19 34.17
CA GLU A 277 -2.53 -14.20 33.93
C GLU A 277 -2.00 -12.75 33.74
N VAL A 278 -1.04 -12.34 34.57
CA VAL A 278 -0.30 -11.08 34.40
C VAL A 278 1.08 -11.39 33.82
N ARG A 279 1.36 -10.89 32.62
CA ARG A 279 2.69 -10.97 32.00
C ARG A 279 3.42 -9.65 32.14
N VAL A 280 4.67 -9.73 32.58
CA VAL A 280 5.59 -8.58 32.61
C VAL A 280 6.77 -8.94 31.72
N ASP A 281 6.96 -8.18 30.66
CA ASP A 281 8.08 -8.33 29.75
C ASP A 281 8.68 -6.96 29.43
N ASN A 282 9.94 -6.95 29.04
CA ASN A 282 10.56 -5.77 28.46
C ASN A 282 10.25 -5.75 26.96
N PRO A 283 9.71 -4.64 26.42
CA PRO A 283 9.49 -4.53 25.00
C PRO A 283 10.80 -4.70 24.26
N THR A 284 10.86 -5.65 23.36
CA THR A 284 12.00 -5.86 22.46
C THR A 284 11.68 -5.25 21.11
N GLN A 285 12.65 -4.56 20.53
CA GLN A 285 12.58 -4.11 19.16
C GLN A 285 12.70 -5.33 18.23
N ASN A 286 11.91 -5.39 17.14
CA ASN A 286 12.09 -6.45 16.16
C ASN A 286 13.39 -6.24 15.37
N LEU A 287 13.93 -7.34 14.80
CA LEU A 287 15.22 -7.31 14.11
C LEU A 287 15.21 -6.38 12.89
N GLU A 288 14.09 -6.24 12.20
CA GLU A 288 13.93 -5.35 11.05
C GLU A 288 14.08 -3.88 11.47
N SER A 289 13.37 -3.46 12.52
CA SER A 289 13.49 -2.09 13.06
C SER A 289 14.91 -1.79 13.55
N TYR A 290 15.56 -2.75 14.22
CA TYR A 290 16.94 -2.61 14.66
C TYR A 290 17.91 -2.50 13.48
N PHE A 291 17.74 -3.34 12.45
CA PHE A 291 18.54 -3.28 11.24
C PHE A 291 18.40 -1.92 10.52
N LEU A 292 17.18 -1.42 10.37
CA LEU A 292 16.92 -0.11 9.77
C LEU A 292 17.59 1.02 10.55
N GLU A 293 17.53 0.98 11.89
CA GLU A 293 18.18 1.97 12.74
C GLU A 293 19.72 1.96 12.59
N VAL A 294 20.33 0.76 12.55
CA VAL A 294 21.77 0.59 12.34
C VAL A 294 22.19 1.14 10.97
N VAL A 295 21.42 0.81 9.93
CA VAL A 295 21.70 1.28 8.56
C VAL A 295 21.52 2.80 8.46
N GLU A 296 20.50 3.38 9.09
CA GLU A 296 20.28 4.82 9.09
C GLU A 296 21.42 5.58 9.80
N LYS A 297 21.90 5.04 10.94
CA LYS A 297 23.09 5.55 11.61
C LYS A 297 24.33 5.47 10.71
N ALA A 298 24.52 4.36 10.00
CA ALA A 298 25.63 4.17 9.08
C ALA A 298 25.53 5.11 7.87
N LYS A 299 24.34 5.32 7.29
CA LYS A 299 24.09 6.29 6.19
C LYS A 299 24.44 7.73 6.60
N LYS A 300 24.12 8.12 7.83
CA LYS A 300 24.50 9.44 8.38
C LYS A 300 26.00 9.59 8.59
N ALA A 301 26.72 8.48 8.82
CA ALA A 301 28.16 8.45 9.06
C ALA A 301 29.00 8.25 7.77
N ALA A 302 28.42 7.72 6.70
CA ALA A 302 29.12 7.36 5.47
C ALA A 302 28.94 8.41 4.36
N GLN A 303 30.06 8.79 3.73
CA GLN A 303 30.07 9.48 2.43
C GLN A 303 29.66 8.48 1.33
N GLN A 304 28.66 8.84 0.55
CA GLN A 304 28.17 8.33 -0.74
C GLN A 304 28.66 6.94 -1.20
N THR A 305 27.79 5.94 -1.09
CA THR A 305 27.89 4.71 -1.87
C THR A 305 27.03 4.79 -3.14
N SER A 306 27.48 4.18 -4.25
CA SER A 306 26.83 4.18 -5.56
C SER A 306 25.59 3.27 -5.58
N GLY A 307 24.46 3.74 -5.08
CA GLY A 307 23.16 3.05 -5.10
C GLY A 307 22.00 4.01 -5.31
N ALA A 308 20.77 3.50 -5.43
CA ALA A 308 19.59 4.32 -5.40
C ALA A 308 19.50 5.04 -4.06
N GLN A 309 19.41 6.36 -4.09
CA GLN A 309 19.22 7.17 -2.89
C GLN A 309 17.73 7.25 -2.56
N SER A 310 17.41 7.32 -1.28
CA SER A 310 16.04 7.55 -0.81
C SER A 310 15.53 8.89 -1.35
N GLY A 311 14.40 8.87 -2.07
CA GLY A 311 13.75 10.09 -2.54
C GLY A 311 13.22 10.90 -1.36
N ALA A 312 13.67 12.15 -1.24
CA ALA A 312 13.38 12.97 -0.07
C ALA A 312 11.96 13.57 -0.06
N ARG A 313 11.26 13.61 -1.21
CA ARG A 313 9.93 14.27 -1.33
C ARG A 313 9.07 13.60 -2.39
N VAL A 314 7.77 13.50 -2.09
CA VAL A 314 6.77 13.09 -3.09
C VAL A 314 6.62 14.16 -4.15
N ALA A 315 6.48 13.76 -5.42
CA ALA A 315 6.35 14.66 -6.56
C ALA A 315 5.25 15.71 -6.34
N GLU A 316 5.56 16.95 -6.64
CA GLU A 316 4.71 18.10 -6.27
C GLU A 316 3.32 18.05 -6.89
N TYR A 317 3.21 17.57 -8.14
CA TYR A 317 1.95 17.47 -8.87
C TYR A 317 0.98 16.40 -8.33
N LEU A 318 1.45 15.44 -7.51
CA LEU A 318 0.62 14.39 -6.89
C LEU A 318 -0.24 14.89 -5.72
N ARG A 319 -0.51 16.19 -5.61
CA ARG A 319 -1.37 16.77 -4.57
C ARG A 319 -2.83 16.61 -4.93
N ALA A 320 -3.68 16.21 -3.96
CA ALA A 320 -5.14 16.27 -4.13
C ALA A 320 -5.60 17.74 -4.17
N GLY A 321 -6.47 18.08 -5.12
CA GLY A 321 -7.23 19.34 -5.08
C GLY A 321 -6.75 20.48 -5.97
N VAL A 322 -5.99 20.24 -7.04
CA VAL A 322 -5.91 21.21 -8.12
C VAL A 322 -7.14 21.03 -9.00
N GLU A 323 -8.11 21.94 -8.88
CA GLU A 323 -9.22 22.06 -9.81
C GLU A 323 -8.66 22.14 -11.23
N THR A 324 -8.94 21.10 -12.03
CA THR A 324 -8.74 21.17 -13.47
C THR A 324 -9.73 22.22 -14.00
N LYS A 325 -9.26 23.40 -14.40
CA LYS A 325 -10.05 24.33 -15.21
C LYS A 325 -10.51 23.58 -16.45
N PRO A 326 -11.82 23.62 -16.77
CA PRO A 326 -12.31 23.10 -18.04
C PRO A 326 -11.74 23.95 -19.18
N ALA A 327 -11.19 23.27 -20.18
CA ALA A 327 -10.83 23.86 -21.46
C ALA A 327 -12.07 23.99 -22.34
#